data_031f42e54de73c42063d2954de274ef1
#
_entry.id   031f42e54de73c42063d2954de274ef1
#
_cell.length_a   1.000
_cell.length_b   1.000
_cell.length_c   1.000
_cell.angle_alpha   90.00
_cell.angle_beta   90.00
_cell.angle_gamma   90.00
#
_symmetry.space_group_name_H-M   'P 1'
#
loop_
_entity.id
_entity.type
_entity.pdbx_description
1 polymer ?
#
loop_
_entity_poly.entity_id
_entity_poly.type
_entity_poly.pdbx_seq_one_letter_code
_entity_poly.pdbx_strand_id
1 'polypeptide(L)'
;VGSGDRWSEWIQFRTAKAEIAPFSFLYFGDAQNSILSFWSRIIRAAYKKAPHAAFSIHAGDLVNTAHKDREWAEWFKAGGWIHSSVPSIPVSGNHEYTNLKVDGVDKGKQLAIQWRSQFSLPPASDLPDSLAETVYTLTYQGARIIALNSNREIEAQAKWLEKVLSENTSKWTIVTMHHPMFSSGAGRDNSKNRKVLKPIIDKYKVDLLLQGHDHTYARGHTPVRMSDTVNNKIKSLYVNSVSGPKMYDFRKDGWNTYKPDGVLLARKAVKTPFFQVIDVEGEWLTYRAFMANGQLYDAVRLHKLADGTKEMHPWKDDLGKER
;
A
#
# COMPACT_ATOMS: atom_id res chain seq x y z
N VAL A 1 17.44 10.35 -19.61
CA VAL A 1 18.63 9.50 -19.58
C VAL A 1 19.00 9.08 -20.99
N GLY A 2 20.29 8.81 -21.26
CA GLY A 2 20.75 8.41 -22.60
C GLY A 2 22.24 8.21 -22.66
N SER A 3 22.71 7.80 -23.86
CA SER A 3 24.13 7.61 -24.15
C SER A 3 24.35 7.87 -25.65
N GLY A 4 25.42 8.61 -25.98
CA GLY A 4 25.70 9.03 -27.36
C GLY A 4 24.52 9.83 -27.95
N ASP A 5 24.00 9.39 -29.09
CA ASP A 5 22.90 10.05 -29.80
C ASP A 5 21.51 9.54 -29.39
N ARG A 6 21.44 8.62 -28.42
CA ARG A 6 20.17 8.01 -27.92
C ARG A 6 19.80 8.55 -26.56
N TRP A 7 18.84 9.47 -26.55
CA TRP A 7 18.34 10.10 -25.33
C TRP A 7 16.85 9.84 -25.16
N SER A 8 16.40 9.73 -23.89
CA SER A 8 14.97 9.78 -23.57
C SER A 8 14.41 11.18 -23.86
N GLU A 9 13.10 11.29 -23.93
CA GLU A 9 12.44 12.59 -23.86
C GLU A 9 12.78 13.31 -22.55
N TRP A 10 12.55 14.61 -22.49
CA TRP A 10 12.70 15.42 -21.29
C TRP A 10 11.61 15.06 -20.28
N ILE A 11 12.02 14.67 -19.08
CA ILE A 11 11.14 14.29 -17.99
C ILE A 11 11.38 15.25 -16.82
N GLN A 12 10.27 15.76 -16.26
CA GLN A 12 10.33 16.61 -15.09
C GLN A 12 9.80 15.85 -13.87
N PHE A 13 10.52 15.92 -12.78
CA PHE A 13 10.08 15.43 -11.47
C PHE A 13 10.46 16.45 -10.40
N ARG A 14 9.83 16.33 -9.24
CA ARG A 14 10.10 17.23 -8.11
C ARG A 14 10.91 16.48 -7.05
N THR A 15 11.99 17.10 -6.59
CA THR A 15 12.73 16.66 -5.42
C THR A 15 12.00 17.04 -4.14
N ALA A 16 12.33 16.38 -3.03
CA ALA A 16 11.88 16.79 -1.71
C ALA A 16 12.39 18.20 -1.39
N LYS A 17 11.62 18.97 -0.64
CA LYS A 17 12.09 20.24 -0.09
C LYS A 17 13.14 19.99 0.99
N ALA A 18 14.04 20.94 1.20
CA ALA A 18 15.05 20.85 2.25
C ALA A 18 14.41 20.82 3.66
N GLU A 19 13.34 21.59 3.84
CA GLU A 19 12.56 21.61 5.08
C GLU A 19 11.34 20.73 4.98
N ILE A 20 10.87 20.18 6.12
CA ILE A 20 9.65 19.40 6.19
C ILE A 20 8.47 20.26 5.74
N ALA A 21 7.77 19.82 4.72
CA ALA A 21 6.65 20.53 4.11
C ALA A 21 5.46 19.58 3.86
N PRO A 22 4.24 20.09 3.76
CA PRO A 22 3.09 19.32 3.36
C PRO A 22 3.29 18.64 2.01
N PHE A 23 2.80 17.41 1.89
CA PHE A 23 2.83 16.65 0.66
C PHE A 23 1.62 15.73 0.54
N SER A 24 1.35 15.30 -0.69
CA SER A 24 0.35 14.28 -1.00
C SER A 24 1.01 13.10 -1.69
N PHE A 25 0.43 11.91 -1.54
CA PHE A 25 0.83 10.74 -2.31
C PHE A 25 -0.38 9.92 -2.74
N LEU A 26 -0.16 9.09 -3.76
CA LEU A 26 -1.17 8.19 -4.29
C LEU A 26 -0.98 6.78 -3.71
N TYR A 27 -2.08 6.03 -3.58
CA TYR A 27 -2.01 4.63 -3.24
C TYR A 27 -2.93 3.81 -4.13
N PHE A 28 -2.42 2.65 -4.56
CA PHE A 28 -3.07 1.69 -5.42
C PHE A 28 -2.84 0.27 -4.91
N GLY A 29 -3.87 -0.57 -4.96
CA GLY A 29 -3.74 -2.01 -4.78
C GLY A 29 -4.06 -2.73 -6.10
N ASP A 30 -3.42 -3.87 -6.34
CA ASP A 30 -3.80 -4.87 -7.35
C ASP A 30 -4.21 -4.27 -8.71
N ALA A 31 -3.27 -3.72 -9.45
CA ALA A 31 -3.50 -3.18 -10.79
C ALA A 31 -3.69 -4.27 -11.86
N GLN A 32 -3.35 -5.51 -11.53
CA GLN A 32 -3.37 -6.68 -12.41
C GLN A 32 -4.67 -6.86 -13.21
N ASN A 33 -4.57 -7.55 -14.33
CA ASN A 33 -5.60 -7.84 -15.32
C ASN A 33 -6.07 -6.62 -16.13
N SER A 34 -6.18 -6.80 -17.43
CA SER A 34 -6.62 -5.73 -18.36
C SER A 34 -5.89 -4.41 -18.12
N ILE A 35 -4.60 -4.48 -17.85
CA ILE A 35 -3.76 -3.38 -17.35
C ILE A 35 -3.86 -2.17 -18.28
N LEU A 36 -3.62 -2.36 -19.58
CA LEU A 36 -3.60 -1.27 -20.52
C LEU A 36 -4.96 -0.61 -20.73
N SER A 37 -6.05 -1.39 -20.67
CA SER A 37 -7.40 -0.88 -20.91
C SER A 37 -8.10 -0.37 -19.65
N PHE A 38 -7.72 -0.84 -18.48
CA PHE A 38 -8.38 -0.51 -17.22
C PHE A 38 -7.50 0.30 -16.26
N TRP A 39 -6.33 -0.20 -15.88
CA TRP A 39 -5.40 0.48 -15.01
C TRP A 39 -5.00 1.87 -15.52
N SER A 40 -4.81 2.03 -16.84
CA SER A 40 -4.53 3.33 -17.46
C SER A 40 -5.55 4.43 -17.12
N ARG A 41 -6.81 4.05 -16.91
CA ARG A 41 -7.89 4.99 -16.55
C ARG A 41 -7.80 5.39 -15.08
N ILE A 42 -7.49 4.42 -14.21
CA ILE A 42 -7.38 4.63 -12.77
C ILE A 42 -6.21 5.56 -12.43
N ILE A 43 -5.01 5.28 -12.97
CA ILE A 43 -3.84 6.11 -12.69
C ILE A 43 -3.98 7.55 -13.19
N ARG A 44 -4.63 7.74 -14.36
CA ARG A 44 -4.94 9.08 -14.87
C ARG A 44 -5.98 9.81 -14.02
N ALA A 45 -7.02 9.10 -13.55
CA ALA A 45 -8.00 9.68 -12.65
C ALA A 45 -7.34 10.10 -11.31
N ALA A 46 -6.44 9.27 -10.79
CA ALA A 46 -5.69 9.57 -9.59
C ALA A 46 -4.77 10.79 -9.76
N TYR A 47 -4.01 10.83 -10.85
CA TYR A 47 -3.17 11.99 -11.17
C TYR A 47 -3.99 13.28 -11.32
N LYS A 48 -5.16 13.22 -11.96
CA LYS A 48 -6.06 14.38 -12.07
C LYS A 48 -6.50 14.90 -10.70
N LYS A 49 -6.67 14.02 -9.71
CA LYS A 49 -7.04 14.41 -8.34
C LYS A 49 -5.88 14.96 -7.54
N ALA A 50 -4.68 14.46 -7.76
CA ALA A 50 -3.47 14.90 -7.06
C ALA A 50 -2.28 15.05 -8.03
N PRO A 51 -2.28 16.08 -8.90
CA PRO A 51 -1.25 16.27 -9.93
C PRO A 51 0.13 16.61 -9.34
N HIS A 52 0.18 16.95 -8.06
CA HIS A 52 1.40 17.25 -7.32
C HIS A 52 1.79 16.17 -6.32
N ALA A 53 1.24 14.95 -6.48
CA ALA A 53 1.63 13.83 -5.65
C ALA A 53 3.14 13.59 -5.72
N ALA A 54 3.76 13.46 -4.55
CA ALA A 54 5.20 13.31 -4.43
C ALA A 54 5.68 11.93 -4.91
N PHE A 55 4.86 10.91 -4.71
CA PHE A 55 5.09 9.51 -5.11
C PHE A 55 3.78 8.73 -5.14
N SER A 56 3.86 7.50 -5.62
CA SER A 56 2.75 6.54 -5.56
C SER A 56 3.18 5.25 -4.86
N ILE A 57 2.33 4.71 -3.99
CA ILE A 57 2.50 3.38 -3.38
C ILE A 57 1.66 2.39 -4.17
N HIS A 58 2.26 1.25 -4.54
CA HIS A 58 1.60 0.14 -5.21
C HIS A 58 1.70 -1.10 -4.33
N ALA A 59 0.59 -1.53 -3.74
CA ALA A 59 0.57 -2.59 -2.74
C ALA A 59 0.53 -4.01 -3.33
N GLY A 60 1.36 -4.26 -4.35
CA GLY A 60 1.55 -5.57 -4.96
C GLY A 60 0.56 -5.92 -6.06
N ASP A 61 0.82 -7.05 -6.71
CA ASP A 61 0.07 -7.55 -7.87
C ASP A 61 -0.07 -6.47 -8.96
N LEU A 62 1.07 -5.88 -9.33
CA LEU A 62 1.16 -4.86 -10.39
C LEU A 62 0.77 -5.45 -11.74
N VAL A 63 1.17 -6.70 -11.94
CA VAL A 63 0.89 -7.52 -13.13
C VAL A 63 0.25 -8.85 -12.72
N ASN A 64 -0.42 -9.52 -13.64
CA ASN A 64 -1.04 -10.82 -13.35
C ASN A 64 -0.05 -11.98 -13.43
N THR A 65 1.00 -11.84 -14.26
CA THR A 65 1.96 -12.91 -14.54
C THR A 65 3.34 -12.31 -14.72
N ALA A 66 4.10 -12.19 -13.64
CA ALA A 66 5.32 -11.40 -13.60
C ALA A 66 6.48 -11.87 -14.49
N HIS A 67 6.47 -13.12 -14.97
CA HIS A 67 7.46 -13.60 -15.94
C HIS A 67 7.11 -13.27 -17.41
N LYS A 68 6.04 -12.51 -17.64
CA LYS A 68 5.65 -12.05 -18.99
C LYS A 68 6.01 -10.58 -19.18
N ASP A 69 7.06 -10.31 -19.91
CA ASP A 69 7.54 -8.94 -20.21
C ASP A 69 6.44 -8.05 -20.80
N ARG A 70 5.52 -8.65 -21.56
CA ARG A 70 4.37 -7.92 -22.11
C ARG A 70 3.52 -7.26 -21.03
N GLU A 71 3.25 -7.93 -19.91
CA GLU A 71 2.41 -7.36 -18.85
C GLU A 71 3.10 -6.20 -18.14
N TRP A 72 4.43 -6.26 -17.99
CA TRP A 72 5.24 -5.13 -17.52
C TRP A 72 5.22 -3.95 -18.51
N ALA A 73 5.39 -4.24 -19.79
CA ALA A 73 5.27 -3.22 -20.81
C ALA A 73 3.89 -2.56 -20.81
N GLU A 74 2.81 -3.33 -20.59
CA GLU A 74 1.46 -2.80 -20.45
C GLU A 74 1.33 -1.92 -19.18
N TRP A 75 1.93 -2.32 -18.05
CA TRP A 75 1.89 -1.56 -16.80
C TRP A 75 2.59 -0.19 -16.95
N PHE A 76 3.81 -0.16 -17.48
CA PHE A 76 4.52 1.08 -17.74
C PHE A 76 3.80 1.95 -18.76
N LYS A 77 3.32 1.36 -19.87
CA LYS A 77 2.56 2.09 -20.89
C LYS A 77 1.24 2.65 -20.36
N ALA A 78 0.56 1.94 -19.48
CA ALA A 78 -0.67 2.39 -18.83
C ALA A 78 -0.46 3.65 -17.99
N GLY A 79 0.62 3.70 -17.20
CA GLY A 79 1.02 4.89 -16.46
C GLY A 79 1.62 5.98 -17.35
N GLY A 80 2.39 5.56 -18.38
CA GLY A 80 3.04 6.45 -19.33
C GLY A 80 3.90 7.50 -18.61
N TRP A 81 3.79 8.75 -19.03
CA TRP A 81 4.53 9.87 -18.45
C TRP A 81 4.29 10.09 -16.94
N ILE A 82 3.19 9.58 -16.37
CA ILE A 82 2.95 9.68 -14.93
C ILE A 82 4.00 8.89 -14.15
N HIS A 83 4.32 7.66 -14.58
CA HIS A 83 5.39 6.88 -13.96
C HIS A 83 6.78 7.51 -14.11
N SER A 84 6.99 8.30 -15.16
CA SER A 84 8.24 9.02 -15.35
C SER A 84 8.36 10.25 -14.44
N SER A 85 7.22 10.83 -14.01
CA SER A 85 7.17 12.10 -13.25
C SER A 85 6.85 11.90 -11.77
N VAL A 86 6.16 10.81 -11.41
CA VAL A 86 5.77 10.47 -10.05
C VAL A 86 6.45 9.15 -9.65
N PRO A 87 7.46 9.18 -8.78
CA PRO A 87 8.18 7.98 -8.34
C PRO A 87 7.24 6.93 -7.76
N SER A 88 7.49 5.65 -8.08
CA SER A 88 6.74 4.52 -7.57
C SER A 88 7.44 3.87 -6.39
N ILE A 89 6.68 3.53 -5.35
CA ILE A 89 7.09 2.72 -4.19
C ILE A 89 6.35 1.38 -4.32
N PRO A 90 6.93 0.39 -5.04
CA PRO A 90 6.28 -0.87 -5.33
C PRO A 90 6.46 -1.87 -4.18
N VAL A 91 5.45 -2.69 -3.95
CA VAL A 91 5.49 -3.86 -3.08
C VAL A 91 5.28 -5.11 -3.91
N SER A 92 6.00 -6.20 -3.63
CA SER A 92 5.76 -7.46 -4.32
C SER A 92 4.53 -8.17 -3.78
N GLY A 93 3.55 -8.44 -4.64
CA GLY A 93 2.41 -9.31 -4.36
C GLY A 93 2.70 -10.77 -4.70
N ASN A 94 1.69 -11.63 -4.60
CA ASN A 94 1.86 -13.03 -4.91
C ASN A 94 1.93 -13.32 -6.42
N HIS A 95 1.47 -12.40 -7.27
CA HIS A 95 1.59 -12.48 -8.72
C HIS A 95 2.98 -12.08 -9.24
N GLU A 96 3.79 -11.39 -8.45
CA GLU A 96 5.21 -11.15 -8.72
C GLU A 96 6.07 -12.40 -8.49
N TYR A 97 5.51 -13.46 -7.89
CA TYR A 97 6.15 -14.76 -7.69
C TYR A 97 5.62 -15.79 -8.69
N THR A 98 6.53 -16.52 -9.30
CA THR A 98 6.24 -17.55 -10.29
C THR A 98 6.91 -18.87 -9.95
N ASN A 99 6.33 -20.01 -10.34
CA ASN A 99 6.98 -21.30 -10.21
C ASN A 99 8.18 -21.37 -11.13
N LEU A 100 9.35 -21.55 -10.55
CA LEU A 100 10.61 -21.67 -11.27
C LEU A 100 11.01 -23.14 -11.38
N LYS A 101 11.32 -23.58 -12.61
CA LYS A 101 11.96 -24.86 -12.86
C LYS A 101 13.37 -24.61 -13.38
N VAL A 102 14.37 -25.24 -12.75
CA VAL A 102 15.77 -25.20 -13.19
C VAL A 102 16.20 -26.65 -13.43
N ASP A 103 16.64 -26.95 -14.64
CA ASP A 103 17.03 -28.29 -15.07
C ASP A 103 15.97 -29.36 -14.75
N GLY A 104 14.70 -29.01 -14.98
CA GLY A 104 13.55 -29.89 -14.70
C GLY A 104 13.14 -29.99 -13.22
N VAL A 105 13.91 -29.43 -12.31
CA VAL A 105 13.64 -29.43 -10.86
C VAL A 105 12.78 -28.23 -10.49
N ASP A 106 11.64 -28.50 -9.84
CA ASP A 106 10.76 -27.44 -9.32
C ASP A 106 11.42 -26.77 -8.10
N LYS A 107 11.70 -25.48 -8.21
CA LYS A 107 12.24 -24.62 -7.14
C LYS A 107 11.15 -23.88 -6.37
N GLY A 108 9.89 -24.21 -6.63
CA GLY A 108 8.75 -23.52 -6.04
C GLY A 108 8.58 -22.08 -6.53
N LYS A 109 7.77 -21.32 -5.83
CA LYS A 109 7.52 -19.91 -6.16
C LYS A 109 8.73 -19.04 -5.84
N GLN A 110 9.31 -18.43 -6.86
CA GLN A 110 10.41 -17.47 -6.77
C GLN A 110 9.98 -16.11 -7.32
N LEU A 111 10.59 -15.06 -6.81
CA LEU A 111 10.40 -13.71 -7.35
C LEU A 111 10.80 -13.71 -8.83
N ALA A 112 9.94 -13.21 -9.70
CA ALA A 112 10.22 -13.14 -11.12
C ALA A 112 11.45 -12.26 -11.38
N ILE A 113 12.32 -12.69 -12.30
CA ILE A 113 13.55 -11.95 -12.65
C ILE A 113 13.25 -10.54 -13.13
N GLN A 114 12.09 -10.33 -13.73
CA GLN A 114 11.62 -9.03 -14.20
C GLN A 114 11.52 -8.00 -13.07
N TRP A 115 11.21 -8.39 -11.83
CA TRP A 115 11.08 -7.46 -10.72
C TRP A 115 12.34 -6.59 -10.56
N ARG A 116 13.50 -7.23 -10.42
CA ARG A 116 14.78 -6.53 -10.25
C ARG A 116 15.25 -5.79 -11.48
N SER A 117 14.73 -6.16 -12.66
CA SER A 117 14.99 -5.42 -13.89
C SER A 117 14.17 -4.13 -14.01
N GLN A 118 13.03 -4.07 -13.32
CA GLN A 118 12.13 -2.91 -13.34
C GLN A 118 12.39 -1.92 -12.21
N PHE A 119 12.82 -2.43 -11.04
CA PHE A 119 12.92 -1.61 -9.83
C PHE A 119 14.32 -1.73 -9.20
N SER A 120 14.94 -0.59 -8.94
CA SER A 120 16.14 -0.47 -8.11
C SER A 120 15.72 0.14 -6.77
N LEU A 121 15.63 -0.70 -5.75
CA LEU A 121 15.06 -0.31 -4.45
C LEU A 121 16.16 -0.28 -3.38
N PRO A 122 16.01 0.57 -2.34
CA PRO A 122 17.01 0.65 -1.28
C PRO A 122 17.25 -0.73 -0.63
N PRO A 123 18.51 -1.13 -0.42
CA PRO A 123 18.79 -2.37 0.28
C PRO A 123 18.39 -2.25 1.76
N ALA A 124 17.83 -3.31 2.31
CA ALA A 124 17.66 -3.46 3.76
C ALA A 124 18.81 -4.33 4.29
N SER A 125 19.66 -3.78 5.16
CA SER A 125 20.67 -4.55 5.88
C SER A 125 19.97 -5.53 6.84
N ASP A 126 20.68 -6.58 7.22
CA ASP A 126 20.25 -7.57 8.22
C ASP A 126 19.06 -8.45 7.78
N LEU A 127 18.78 -8.52 6.48
CA LEU A 127 17.78 -9.41 5.91
C LEU A 127 18.40 -10.43 4.95
N PRO A 128 17.78 -11.63 4.81
CA PRO A 128 18.20 -12.60 3.81
C PRO A 128 18.17 -12.06 2.38
N ASP A 129 19.08 -12.51 1.51
CA ASP A 129 19.16 -12.12 0.09
C ASP A 129 17.87 -12.39 -0.69
N SER A 130 17.09 -13.39 -0.25
CA SER A 130 15.76 -13.70 -0.81
C SER A 130 14.76 -12.56 -0.67
N LEU A 131 15.00 -11.61 0.25
CA LEU A 131 14.20 -10.41 0.50
C LEU A 131 14.79 -9.15 -0.13
N ALA A 132 15.98 -9.24 -0.75
CA ALA A 132 16.61 -8.10 -1.40
C ALA A 132 15.65 -7.44 -2.41
N GLU A 133 15.59 -6.11 -2.39
CA GLU A 133 14.73 -5.29 -3.25
C GLU A 133 13.21 -5.59 -3.15
N THR A 134 12.78 -6.27 -2.08
CA THR A 134 11.34 -6.49 -1.79
C THR A 134 10.96 -6.03 -0.39
N VAL A 135 11.95 -5.81 0.49
CA VAL A 135 11.79 -5.22 1.81
C VAL A 135 12.72 -4.02 1.92
N TYR A 136 12.17 -2.87 2.23
CA TYR A 136 12.95 -1.63 2.31
C TYR A 136 12.21 -0.54 3.09
N THR A 137 12.93 0.50 3.42
CA THR A 137 12.37 1.69 4.07
C THR A 137 12.98 2.96 3.48
N LEU A 138 12.19 4.00 3.46
CA LEU A 138 12.62 5.34 3.08
C LEU A 138 11.92 6.39 3.94
N THR A 139 12.48 7.59 3.98
CA THR A 139 11.87 8.74 4.66
C THR A 139 11.60 9.84 3.66
N TYR A 140 10.41 10.40 3.71
CA TYR A 140 10.02 11.55 2.90
C TYR A 140 9.26 12.56 3.74
N GLN A 141 9.77 13.80 3.86
CA GLN A 141 9.11 14.94 4.52
C GLN A 141 8.51 14.60 5.91
N GLY A 142 9.30 13.90 6.75
CA GLY A 142 8.88 13.51 8.10
C GLY A 142 7.94 12.31 8.17
N ALA A 143 7.73 11.59 7.06
CA ALA A 143 7.04 10.31 7.04
C ALA A 143 8.02 9.16 6.73
N ARG A 144 8.03 8.12 7.55
CA ARG A 144 8.73 6.86 7.32
C ARG A 144 7.81 5.92 6.56
N ILE A 145 8.22 5.49 5.38
CA ILE A 145 7.52 4.50 4.57
C ILE A 145 8.30 3.18 4.66
N ILE A 146 7.63 2.10 5.00
CA ILE A 146 8.20 0.77 5.18
C ILE A 146 7.45 -0.19 4.28
N ALA A 147 8.16 -0.79 3.32
CA ALA A 147 7.63 -1.81 2.43
C ALA A 147 8.04 -3.20 2.94
N LEU A 148 7.06 -4.09 3.11
CA LEU A 148 7.26 -5.46 3.56
C LEU A 148 6.84 -6.45 2.48
N ASN A 149 7.55 -7.58 2.41
CA ASN A 149 7.23 -8.69 1.52
C ASN A 149 6.39 -9.74 2.26
N SER A 150 5.09 -9.64 2.15
CA SER A 150 4.17 -10.55 2.86
C SER A 150 4.08 -11.97 2.28
N ASN A 151 4.90 -12.31 1.26
CA ASN A 151 4.91 -13.62 0.62
C ASN A 151 5.80 -14.63 1.33
N ARG A 152 6.86 -14.21 2.02
CA ARG A 152 7.87 -15.10 2.63
C ARG A 152 8.60 -14.47 3.81
N GLU A 153 9.22 -15.32 4.62
CA GLU A 153 10.19 -14.95 5.66
C GLU A 153 9.71 -13.86 6.61
N ILE A 154 8.44 -13.94 7.01
CA ILE A 154 7.79 -12.89 7.79
C ILE A 154 8.43 -12.70 9.17
N GLU A 155 9.00 -13.75 9.75
CA GLU A 155 9.67 -13.73 11.04
C GLU A 155 10.99 -12.96 11.00
N ALA A 156 11.76 -13.07 9.90
CA ALA A 156 12.98 -12.28 9.70
C ALA A 156 12.62 -10.80 9.53
N GLN A 157 11.58 -10.52 8.74
CA GLN A 157 11.09 -9.16 8.55
C GLN A 157 10.52 -8.54 9.82
N ALA A 158 9.91 -9.32 10.71
CA ALA A 158 9.40 -8.84 11.99
C ALA A 158 10.52 -8.29 12.88
N LYS A 159 11.66 -8.98 12.98
CA LYS A 159 12.81 -8.52 13.72
C LYS A 159 13.39 -7.22 13.14
N TRP A 160 13.52 -7.18 11.82
CA TRP A 160 13.97 -5.98 11.10
C TRP A 160 12.99 -4.81 11.27
N LEU A 161 11.68 -5.06 11.13
CA LEU A 161 10.64 -4.05 11.33
C LEU A 161 10.68 -3.47 12.74
N GLU A 162 10.84 -4.32 13.76
CA GLU A 162 10.94 -3.86 15.15
C GLU A 162 12.15 -2.94 15.35
N LYS A 163 13.31 -3.29 14.77
CA LYS A 163 14.51 -2.45 14.77
C LYS A 163 14.23 -1.09 14.11
N VAL A 164 13.71 -1.10 12.87
CA VAL A 164 13.40 0.11 12.11
C VAL A 164 12.41 1.01 12.86
N LEU A 165 11.40 0.42 13.50
CA LEU A 165 10.40 1.18 14.26
C LEU A 165 10.96 1.72 15.58
N SER A 166 11.86 0.98 16.25
CA SER A 166 12.49 1.44 17.49
C SER A 166 13.42 2.64 17.28
N GLU A 167 14.02 2.75 16.10
CA GLU A 167 14.94 3.84 15.71
C GLU A 167 14.21 4.98 14.97
N ASN A 168 12.88 4.86 14.77
CA ASN A 168 12.13 5.78 13.94
C ASN A 168 11.82 7.10 14.66
N THR A 169 12.34 8.19 14.15
CA THR A 169 12.08 9.56 14.61
C THR A 169 11.08 10.33 13.74
N SER A 170 10.59 9.71 12.67
CA SER A 170 9.63 10.35 11.77
C SER A 170 8.27 10.55 12.44
N LYS A 171 7.63 11.67 12.17
CA LYS A 171 6.31 11.98 12.72
C LYS A 171 5.25 10.96 12.29
N TRP A 172 5.24 10.57 11.01
CA TRP A 172 4.30 9.61 10.47
C TRP A 172 5.00 8.30 10.07
N THR A 173 4.33 7.18 10.30
CA THR A 173 4.81 5.86 9.94
C THR A 173 3.77 5.14 9.10
N ILE A 174 4.14 4.80 7.88
CA ILE A 174 3.30 4.12 6.90
C ILE A 174 3.93 2.78 6.59
N VAL A 175 3.20 1.69 6.80
CA VAL A 175 3.61 0.34 6.39
C VAL A 175 2.78 -0.06 5.19
N THR A 176 3.43 -0.60 4.17
CA THR A 176 2.75 -1.18 3.01
C THR A 176 3.21 -2.61 2.79
N MET A 177 2.27 -3.49 2.50
CA MET A 177 2.51 -4.89 2.14
C MET A 177 1.32 -5.43 1.35
N HIS A 178 1.52 -6.49 0.58
CA HIS A 178 0.45 -6.99 -0.29
C HIS A 178 -0.68 -7.65 0.49
N HIS A 179 -0.41 -8.72 1.25
CA HIS A 179 -1.44 -9.45 1.97
C HIS A 179 -1.98 -8.65 3.16
N PRO A 180 -3.31 -8.47 3.28
CA PRO A 180 -3.88 -7.67 4.35
C PRO A 180 -3.79 -8.37 5.72
N MET A 181 -3.57 -7.57 6.75
CA MET A 181 -3.62 -8.03 8.15
C MET A 181 -5.00 -8.58 8.51
N PHE A 182 -6.03 -7.92 8.01
CA PHE A 182 -7.43 -8.26 8.21
C PHE A 182 -8.09 -8.43 6.84
N SER A 183 -8.23 -9.68 6.43
CA SER A 183 -8.79 -9.99 5.12
C SER A 183 -10.25 -9.58 5.01
N SER A 184 -10.58 -8.99 3.87
CA SER A 184 -11.95 -8.58 3.52
C SER A 184 -12.58 -9.48 2.46
N GLY A 185 -11.78 -10.21 1.68
CA GLY A 185 -12.24 -11.17 0.69
C GLY A 185 -12.83 -12.44 1.32
N ALA A 186 -13.91 -12.96 0.72
CA ALA A 186 -14.56 -14.18 1.17
C ALA A 186 -13.60 -15.39 1.16
N GLY A 187 -13.59 -16.16 2.26
CA GLY A 187 -12.76 -17.36 2.40
C GLY A 187 -11.26 -17.10 2.58
N ARG A 188 -10.83 -15.85 2.79
CA ARG A 188 -9.43 -15.47 2.95
C ARG A 188 -9.07 -15.12 4.39
N ASP A 189 -7.84 -15.44 4.77
CA ASP A 189 -7.24 -15.00 6.03
C ASP A 189 -5.70 -15.12 5.94
N ASN A 190 -5.01 -14.14 6.49
CA ASN A 190 -3.55 -14.08 6.57
C ASN A 190 -3.09 -14.19 8.03
N SER A 191 -3.62 -15.15 8.76
CA SER A 191 -3.42 -15.32 10.20
C SER A 191 -1.95 -15.42 10.60
N LYS A 192 -1.09 -16.06 9.77
CA LYS A 192 0.35 -16.16 10.03
C LYS A 192 0.98 -14.77 10.07
N ASN A 193 0.79 -13.96 9.04
CA ASN A 193 1.35 -12.61 8.96
C ASN A 193 0.82 -11.73 10.09
N ARG A 194 -0.49 -11.83 10.37
CA ARG A 194 -1.13 -11.08 11.45
C ARG A 194 -0.55 -11.42 12.81
N LYS A 195 -0.41 -12.71 13.15
CA LYS A 195 0.14 -13.14 14.44
C LYS A 195 1.56 -12.62 14.70
N VAL A 196 2.37 -12.53 13.66
CA VAL A 196 3.77 -12.10 13.76
C VAL A 196 3.88 -10.57 13.78
N LEU A 197 3.20 -9.88 12.88
CA LEU A 197 3.41 -8.42 12.68
C LEU A 197 2.53 -7.54 13.59
N LYS A 198 1.30 -7.98 13.91
CA LYS A 198 0.37 -7.14 14.66
C LYS A 198 0.88 -6.67 16.03
N PRO A 199 1.53 -7.53 16.85
CA PRO A 199 2.08 -7.08 18.12
C PRO A 199 3.08 -5.92 17.96
N ILE A 200 3.90 -5.96 16.91
CA ILE A 200 4.87 -4.89 16.60
C ILE A 200 4.16 -3.63 16.13
N ILE A 201 3.22 -3.77 15.20
CA ILE A 201 2.40 -2.66 14.69
C ILE A 201 1.68 -1.93 15.85
N ASP A 202 1.08 -2.67 16.76
CA ASP A 202 0.37 -2.12 17.92
C ASP A 202 1.31 -1.46 18.94
N LYS A 203 2.47 -2.09 19.21
CA LYS A 203 3.49 -1.58 20.13
C LYS A 203 3.98 -0.20 19.70
N TYR A 204 4.31 -0.06 18.41
CA TYR A 204 4.83 1.18 17.84
C TYR A 204 3.74 2.11 17.28
N LYS A 205 2.46 1.73 17.40
CA LYS A 205 1.31 2.53 16.98
C LYS A 205 1.46 3.03 15.53
N VAL A 206 1.86 2.13 14.61
CA VAL A 206 2.01 2.45 13.19
C VAL A 206 0.76 3.16 12.68
N ASP A 207 0.92 4.28 11.98
CA ASP A 207 -0.21 5.17 11.70
C ASP A 207 -1.14 4.63 10.62
N LEU A 208 -0.57 4.14 9.53
CA LEU A 208 -1.32 3.72 8.35
C LEU A 208 -0.74 2.45 7.75
N LEU A 209 -1.60 1.45 7.49
CA LEU A 209 -1.26 0.25 6.75
C LEU A 209 -2.01 0.23 5.42
N LEU A 210 -1.27 0.14 4.30
CA LEU A 210 -1.80 0.13 2.94
C LEU A 210 -1.56 -1.23 2.31
N GLN A 211 -2.64 -1.92 1.91
CA GLN A 211 -2.63 -3.34 1.57
C GLN A 211 -3.52 -3.65 0.36
N GLY A 212 -3.26 -4.77 -0.32
CA GLY A 212 -3.98 -5.23 -1.51
C GLY A 212 -4.57 -6.63 -1.34
N HIS A 213 -4.43 -7.47 -2.39
CA HIS A 213 -4.71 -8.90 -2.42
C HIS A 213 -6.19 -9.29 -2.44
N ASP A 214 -7.03 -8.69 -1.65
CA ASP A 214 -8.40 -9.18 -1.43
C ASP A 214 -9.42 -8.69 -2.47
N HIS A 215 -9.02 -7.83 -3.40
CA HIS A 215 -9.85 -7.32 -4.50
C HIS A 215 -11.23 -6.79 -4.06
N THR A 216 -11.28 -6.26 -2.85
CA THR A 216 -12.41 -5.57 -2.24
C THR A 216 -11.88 -4.28 -1.60
N TYR A 217 -12.74 -3.43 -1.13
CA TYR A 217 -12.34 -2.30 -0.32
C TYR A 217 -12.74 -2.51 1.14
N ALA A 218 -11.81 -2.30 2.05
CA ALA A 218 -12.07 -2.26 3.48
C ALA A 218 -11.19 -1.22 4.15
N ARG A 219 -11.77 -0.39 5.01
CA ARG A 219 -11.06 0.46 5.94
C ARG A 219 -11.52 0.19 7.36
N GLY A 220 -10.58 0.01 8.25
CA GLY A 220 -10.84 -0.18 9.67
C GLY A 220 -9.70 0.32 10.51
N HIS A 221 -9.81 0.18 11.81
CA HIS A 221 -8.84 0.71 12.75
C HIS A 221 -8.77 -0.11 14.04
N THR A 222 -7.65 -0.02 14.74
CA THR A 222 -7.53 -0.52 16.12
C THR A 222 -7.69 0.65 17.09
N PRO A 223 -8.75 0.70 17.90
CA PRO A 223 -8.92 1.72 18.92
C PRO A 223 -7.84 1.58 20.02
N VAL A 224 -7.57 2.65 20.75
CA VAL A 224 -6.67 2.61 21.92
C VAL A 224 -7.23 1.70 22.99
N ARG A 225 -8.56 1.79 23.24
CA ARG A 225 -9.32 0.88 24.09
C ARG A 225 -10.60 0.48 23.37
N MET A 226 -11.01 -0.77 23.46
CA MET A 226 -12.26 -1.24 22.82
C MET A 226 -13.52 -0.54 23.36
N SER A 227 -13.46 0.02 24.57
CA SER A 227 -14.52 0.85 25.16
C SER A 227 -14.55 2.30 24.64
N ASP A 228 -13.50 2.74 23.95
CA ASP A 228 -13.32 4.14 23.55
C ASP A 228 -14.00 4.48 22.20
N THR A 229 -15.08 3.80 21.86
CA THR A 229 -15.88 4.11 20.66
C THR A 229 -16.39 5.56 20.64
N VAL A 230 -16.45 6.22 21.77
CA VAL A 230 -16.86 7.62 21.93
C VAL A 230 -15.70 8.60 21.66
N ASN A 231 -14.44 8.20 21.90
CA ASN A 231 -13.31 9.12 21.89
C ASN A 231 -12.53 9.14 20.55
N ASN A 232 -12.90 8.28 19.60
CA ASN A 232 -12.25 8.17 18.26
C ASN A 232 -10.71 8.07 18.30
N LYS A 233 -10.12 7.66 19.43
CA LYS A 233 -8.66 7.47 19.55
C LYS A 233 -8.25 6.11 19.04
N ILE A 234 -7.32 6.11 18.10
CA ILE A 234 -6.86 4.89 17.42
C ILE A 234 -5.33 4.72 17.51
N LYS A 235 -4.88 3.47 17.44
CA LYS A 235 -3.47 3.12 17.27
C LYS A 235 -3.08 3.13 15.81
N SER A 236 -3.85 2.45 14.96
CA SER A 236 -3.53 2.22 13.56
C SER A 236 -4.77 2.24 12.67
N LEU A 237 -4.62 2.77 11.47
CA LEU A 237 -5.61 2.70 10.39
C LEU A 237 -5.19 1.63 9.39
N TYR A 238 -6.07 0.71 9.05
CA TYR A 238 -5.86 -0.36 8.08
C TYR A 238 -6.71 -0.13 6.85
N VAL A 239 -6.08 -0.24 5.68
CA VAL A 239 -6.77 -0.14 4.40
C VAL A 239 -6.39 -1.33 3.53
N ASN A 240 -7.40 -2.00 2.99
CA ASN A 240 -7.28 -2.92 1.89
C ASN A 240 -8.01 -2.33 0.69
N SER A 241 -7.37 -2.26 -0.48
CA SER A 241 -7.95 -1.64 -1.67
C SER A 241 -7.57 -2.39 -2.94
N VAL A 242 -8.38 -2.24 -3.98
CA VAL A 242 -8.15 -2.78 -5.31
C VAL A 242 -8.32 -1.67 -6.35
N SER A 243 -7.40 -1.61 -7.29
CA SER A 243 -7.41 -0.62 -8.39
C SER A 243 -7.65 -1.26 -9.76
N GLY A 244 -7.45 -2.56 -9.89
CA GLY A 244 -7.72 -3.34 -11.09
C GLY A 244 -9.17 -3.79 -11.24
N PRO A 245 -9.52 -4.45 -12.35
CA PRO A 245 -10.90 -4.89 -12.64
C PRO A 245 -11.30 -6.20 -11.97
N LYS A 246 -10.36 -6.98 -11.44
CA LYS A 246 -10.63 -8.25 -10.76
C LYS A 246 -11.25 -7.98 -9.40
N MET A 247 -12.42 -8.56 -9.14
CA MET A 247 -13.20 -8.30 -7.94
C MET A 247 -13.59 -9.58 -7.24
N TYR A 248 -13.62 -9.53 -5.90
CA TYR A 248 -14.09 -10.62 -5.05
C TYR A 248 -15.32 -10.21 -4.24
N ASP A 249 -16.00 -11.21 -3.70
CA ASP A 249 -17.06 -10.98 -2.73
C ASP A 249 -16.46 -10.66 -1.36
N PHE A 250 -17.17 -9.84 -0.61
CA PHE A 250 -16.80 -9.51 0.77
C PHE A 250 -17.14 -10.66 1.71
N ARG A 251 -16.36 -10.82 2.78
CA ARG A 251 -16.67 -11.79 3.86
C ARG A 251 -18.05 -11.49 4.43
N LYS A 252 -18.84 -12.56 4.67
CA LYS A 252 -20.20 -12.43 5.22
C LYS A 252 -20.22 -11.82 6.64
N ASP A 253 -19.21 -12.13 7.44
CA ASP A 253 -19.08 -11.66 8.84
C ASP A 253 -18.43 -10.26 8.96
N GLY A 254 -18.08 -9.64 7.83
CA GLY A 254 -17.28 -8.40 7.84
C GLY A 254 -15.91 -8.65 8.48
N TRP A 255 -15.57 -7.92 9.54
CA TRP A 255 -14.39 -8.16 10.38
C TRP A 255 -14.77 -8.66 11.79
N ASN A 256 -15.97 -9.22 11.97
CA ASN A 256 -16.39 -9.70 13.30
C ASN A 256 -15.48 -10.81 13.84
N THR A 257 -14.95 -11.67 12.97
CA THR A 257 -13.96 -12.70 13.34
C THR A 257 -12.65 -12.11 13.88
N TYR A 258 -12.34 -10.84 13.59
CA TYR A 258 -11.14 -10.15 14.06
C TYR A 258 -11.38 -9.24 15.28
N LYS A 259 -12.58 -9.24 15.86
CA LYS A 259 -12.84 -8.50 17.11
C LYS A 259 -11.90 -8.88 18.24
N PRO A 260 -11.51 -10.18 18.42
CA PRO A 260 -10.51 -10.56 19.43
C PRO A 260 -9.13 -9.93 19.18
N ASP A 261 -8.80 -9.60 17.92
CA ASP A 261 -7.59 -8.86 17.56
C ASP A 261 -7.71 -7.34 17.81
N GLY A 262 -8.86 -6.87 18.32
CA GLY A 262 -9.10 -5.48 18.67
C GLY A 262 -9.26 -4.54 17.46
N VAL A 263 -9.74 -5.03 16.33
CA VAL A 263 -9.95 -4.21 15.10
C VAL A 263 -11.44 -4.01 14.83
N LEU A 264 -11.77 -2.84 14.33
CA LEU A 264 -13.13 -2.46 13.92
C LEU A 264 -13.14 -2.10 12.43
N LEU A 265 -14.09 -2.67 11.69
CA LEU A 265 -14.37 -2.27 10.30
C LEU A 265 -15.19 -0.97 10.32
N ALA A 266 -14.72 0.02 9.56
CA ALA A 266 -15.38 1.32 9.48
C ALA A 266 -16.09 1.57 8.13
N ARG A 267 -15.54 1.04 7.02
CA ARG A 267 -16.11 1.21 5.67
C ARG A 267 -15.73 0.02 4.79
N LYS A 268 -16.63 -0.40 3.91
CA LYS A 268 -16.40 -1.49 2.96
C LYS A 268 -17.04 -1.20 1.60
N ALA A 269 -16.51 -1.86 0.54
CA ALA A 269 -17.15 -1.94 -0.78
C ALA A 269 -16.73 -3.20 -1.52
N VAL A 270 -17.57 -3.61 -2.46
CA VAL A 270 -17.33 -4.67 -3.43
C VAL A 270 -17.53 -4.14 -4.86
N LYS A 271 -17.02 -4.88 -5.85
CA LYS A 271 -17.24 -4.61 -7.28
C LYS A 271 -16.96 -3.16 -7.71
N THR A 272 -16.05 -2.51 -7.01
CA THR A 272 -15.71 -1.11 -7.26
C THR A 272 -14.20 -0.92 -7.14
N PRO A 273 -13.50 -0.47 -8.20
CA PRO A 273 -12.08 -0.15 -8.13
C PRO A 273 -11.89 1.24 -7.53
N PHE A 274 -10.81 1.38 -6.78
CA PHE A 274 -10.47 2.60 -6.08
C PHE A 274 -9.04 3.04 -6.35
N PHE A 275 -8.79 4.32 -6.17
CA PHE A 275 -7.48 4.89 -5.89
C PHE A 275 -7.60 5.82 -4.68
N GLN A 276 -6.50 6.02 -4.00
CA GLN A 276 -6.49 6.86 -2.82
C GLN A 276 -5.52 8.03 -2.98
N VAL A 277 -5.89 9.14 -2.35
CA VAL A 277 -5.04 10.32 -2.17
C VAL A 277 -4.88 10.51 -0.67
N ILE A 278 -3.65 10.53 -0.22
CA ILE A 278 -3.29 10.76 1.18
C ILE A 278 -2.49 12.05 1.27
N ASP A 279 -2.94 12.98 2.09
CA ASP A 279 -2.26 14.23 2.38
C ASP A 279 -1.65 14.19 3.78
N VAL A 280 -0.43 14.68 3.92
CA VAL A 280 0.30 14.78 5.18
C VAL A 280 0.69 16.24 5.40
N GLU A 281 0.24 16.82 6.50
CA GLU A 281 0.50 18.21 6.86
C GLU A 281 0.66 18.35 8.39
N GLY A 282 1.90 18.46 8.84
CA GLY A 282 2.21 18.55 10.28
C GLY A 282 1.67 17.35 11.06
N GLU A 283 0.79 17.59 12.02
CA GLU A 283 0.10 16.59 12.84
C GLU A 283 -1.13 15.97 12.16
N TRP A 284 -1.44 16.37 10.94
CA TRP A 284 -2.62 15.92 10.22
C TRP A 284 -2.28 14.96 9.08
N LEU A 285 -3.03 13.88 8.98
CA LEU A 285 -3.08 13.00 7.81
C LEU A 285 -4.53 12.90 7.35
N THR A 286 -4.75 13.20 6.07
CA THR A 286 -6.07 13.10 5.45
C THR A 286 -6.06 11.95 4.44
N TYR A 287 -6.85 10.93 4.69
CA TYR A 287 -7.06 9.80 3.79
C TYR A 287 -8.35 10.00 3.00
N ARG A 288 -8.30 9.81 1.69
CA ARG A 288 -9.46 9.90 0.79
C ARG A 288 -9.39 8.79 -0.25
N ALA A 289 -10.48 8.02 -0.38
CA ALA A 289 -10.64 6.99 -1.39
C ALA A 289 -11.64 7.45 -2.45
N PHE A 290 -11.25 7.35 -3.71
CA PHE A 290 -12.04 7.75 -4.86
C PHE A 290 -12.34 6.55 -5.74
N MET A 291 -13.56 6.49 -6.28
CA MET A 291 -13.92 5.56 -7.35
C MET A 291 -13.24 5.97 -8.67
N ALA A 292 -13.21 5.06 -9.63
CA ALA A 292 -12.61 5.29 -10.96
C ALA A 292 -13.16 6.53 -11.69
N ASN A 293 -14.41 6.92 -11.43
CA ASN A 293 -15.02 8.13 -11.98
C ASN A 293 -14.63 9.43 -11.26
N GLY A 294 -13.79 9.33 -10.23
CA GLY A 294 -13.33 10.46 -9.42
C GLY A 294 -14.28 10.90 -8.31
N GLN A 295 -15.38 10.18 -8.08
CA GLN A 295 -16.28 10.44 -6.95
C GLN A 295 -15.64 10.00 -5.64
N LEU A 296 -15.70 10.84 -4.61
CA LEU A 296 -15.27 10.50 -3.25
C LEU A 296 -16.21 9.43 -2.68
N TYR A 297 -15.61 8.36 -2.16
CA TYR A 297 -16.34 7.25 -1.54
C TYR A 297 -16.11 7.14 -0.05
N ASP A 298 -14.89 7.35 0.38
CA ASP A 298 -14.50 7.24 1.79
C ASP A 298 -13.45 8.28 2.14
N ALA A 299 -13.51 8.82 3.34
CA ALA A 299 -12.52 9.76 3.83
C ALA A 299 -12.47 9.79 5.36
N VAL A 300 -11.30 10.07 5.88
CA VAL A 300 -11.07 10.28 7.32
C VAL A 300 -9.85 11.19 7.51
N ARG A 301 -9.87 12.02 8.54
CA ARG A 301 -8.72 12.80 8.98
C ARG A 301 -8.20 12.22 10.30
N LEU A 302 -6.90 12.13 10.41
CA LEU A 302 -6.20 11.73 11.63
C LEU A 302 -5.42 12.93 12.15
N HIS A 303 -5.59 13.22 13.43
CA HIS A 303 -4.74 14.17 14.17
C HIS A 303 -3.82 13.37 15.08
N LYS A 304 -2.53 13.46 14.87
CA LYS A 304 -1.54 12.73 15.67
C LYS A 304 -1.27 13.44 16.98
N LEU A 305 -1.37 12.71 18.08
CA LEU A 305 -1.12 13.19 19.42
C LEU A 305 0.35 12.93 19.83
N ALA A 306 0.79 13.63 20.87
CA ALA A 306 2.16 13.53 21.39
C ALA A 306 2.54 12.11 21.85
N ASP A 307 1.57 11.32 22.31
CA ASP A 307 1.76 9.91 22.74
C ASP A 307 1.80 8.92 21.56
N GLY A 308 1.73 9.42 20.32
CA GLY A 308 1.72 8.62 19.09
C GLY A 308 0.36 7.98 18.74
N THR A 309 -0.68 8.17 19.56
CA THR A 309 -2.05 7.81 19.17
C THR A 309 -2.62 8.86 18.20
N LYS A 310 -3.73 8.55 17.56
CA LYS A 310 -4.42 9.46 16.64
C LYS A 310 -5.86 9.66 17.05
N GLU A 311 -6.31 10.90 16.98
CA GLU A 311 -7.74 11.21 17.00
C GLU A 311 -8.28 11.11 15.57
N MET A 312 -9.30 10.29 15.41
CA MET A 312 -9.96 10.09 14.14
C MET A 312 -11.14 11.07 14.01
N HIS A 313 -11.03 11.97 13.06
CA HIS A 313 -12.07 12.95 12.74
C HIS A 313 -12.88 12.46 11.53
N PRO A 314 -14.19 12.24 11.67
CA PRO A 314 -15.03 11.86 10.55
C PRO A 314 -15.03 12.95 9.47
N TRP A 315 -15.24 12.54 8.23
CA TRP A 315 -15.44 13.48 7.13
C TRP A 315 -16.78 14.20 7.31
N LYS A 316 -16.81 15.49 7.01
CA LYS A 316 -18.00 16.32 7.27
C LYS A 316 -19.09 16.12 6.22
N ASP A 317 -18.72 15.80 4.98
CA ASP A 317 -19.69 15.63 3.89
C ASP A 317 -20.27 14.21 3.87
N ASP A 318 -21.47 14.08 3.30
CA ASP A 318 -22.07 12.76 3.09
C ASP A 318 -21.25 11.95 2.06
N LEU A 319 -20.75 10.81 2.50
CA LEU A 319 -19.96 9.88 1.68
C LEU A 319 -20.85 8.87 0.93
N GLY A 320 -22.18 8.99 1.07
CA GLY A 320 -23.13 8.06 0.48
C GLY A 320 -23.13 6.67 1.14
N LYS A 321 -23.98 5.79 0.62
CA LYS A 321 -24.13 4.41 1.13
C LYS A 321 -22.92 3.53 0.79
N GLU A 322 -22.67 2.52 1.60
CA GLU A 322 -21.72 1.44 1.29
C GLU A 322 -22.14 0.68 0.02
N ARG A 323 -21.15 0.12 -0.67
CA ARG A 323 -21.32 -0.63 -1.93
C ARG A 323 -20.97 -2.10 -1.76
#